data_ba25f0e14b12cc9146ad9bf04cbe8c31
#
_entry.id   ba25f0e14b12cc9146ad9bf04cbe8c31
#
_cell.length_a   1.000
_cell.length_b   1.000
_cell.length_c   1.000
_cell.angle_alpha   90.00
_cell.angle_beta   90.00
_cell.angle_gamma   90.00
#
_symmetry.space_group_name_H-M   'P 1'
#
loop_
_entity.id
_entity.type
_entity.pdbx_description
1 polymer ?
#
loop_
_entity_poly.entity_id
_entity_poly.type
_entity_poly.pdbx_seq_one_letter_code
_entity_poly.pdbx_strand_id
1 'polypeptide(L)'
;MRFAPRRALGRTGFVASRLGIGDLADRAVPFEQCVATLGRALVAGCNVVDTAPNYEDGYGERIVGEALRRSGRRDATFLIDKVDDLRAPVAPQVLGSLQRLGLPCVDLFAFHACSTPADLKALLAPGGGFDQLRAEVAAGRARFCGLSSHDPDVLRAALHAGACDVVMFPIGPFADPRYEADVLPLARARGVGTVCFKTFGAGKLLGDTEGYQRPLQQRP
;
A
#
# COMPACT_ATOMS: atom_id res chain seq x y z
N MET A 1 11.84 -11.94 -17.29
CA MET A 1 10.87 -12.79 -16.53
C MET A 1 9.51 -12.12 -16.63
N ARG A 2 8.43 -12.87 -16.92
CA ARG A 2 7.08 -12.30 -16.96
C ARG A 2 6.36 -12.67 -15.67
N PHE A 3 5.82 -11.68 -14.95
CA PHE A 3 5.01 -11.90 -13.76
C PHE A 3 3.59 -12.35 -14.16
N ALA A 4 3.44 -13.63 -14.43
CA ALA A 4 2.17 -14.28 -14.71
C ALA A 4 1.94 -15.42 -13.70
N PRO A 5 0.68 -15.80 -13.39
CA PRO A 5 -0.54 -15.20 -13.91
C PRO A 5 -0.89 -13.87 -13.20
N ARG A 6 -1.66 -13.02 -13.90
CA ARG A 6 -2.22 -11.77 -13.35
C ARG A 6 -3.62 -12.00 -12.79
N ARG A 7 -4.07 -11.10 -11.93
CA ARG A 7 -5.42 -11.12 -11.34
C ARG A 7 -6.04 -9.74 -11.30
N ALA A 8 -7.35 -9.69 -11.45
CA ALA A 8 -8.10 -8.48 -11.16
C ALA A 8 -7.94 -8.09 -9.68
N LEU A 9 -7.64 -6.83 -9.43
CA LEU A 9 -7.51 -6.26 -8.08
C LEU A 9 -8.89 -5.79 -7.60
N GLY A 10 -9.70 -6.72 -7.14
CA GLY A 10 -11.07 -6.44 -6.73
C GLY A 10 -11.86 -5.74 -7.84
N ARG A 11 -12.70 -4.77 -7.41
CA ARG A 11 -13.53 -3.95 -8.32
C ARG A 11 -12.80 -2.78 -8.97
N THR A 12 -11.49 -2.63 -8.76
CA THR A 12 -10.71 -1.52 -9.35
C THR A 12 -10.61 -1.61 -10.88
N GLY A 13 -10.90 -2.77 -11.47
CA GLY A 13 -10.72 -3.03 -12.90
C GLY A 13 -9.26 -3.23 -13.31
N PHE A 14 -8.30 -3.00 -12.42
CA PHE A 14 -6.89 -3.18 -12.74
C PHE A 14 -6.47 -4.66 -12.70
N VAL A 15 -5.71 -5.09 -13.69
CA VAL A 15 -5.19 -6.47 -13.79
C VAL A 15 -3.76 -6.50 -13.27
N ALA A 16 -3.62 -6.83 -12.00
CA ALA A 16 -2.38 -6.79 -11.25
C ALA A 16 -1.51 -8.04 -11.44
N SER A 17 -0.19 -7.85 -11.47
CA SER A 17 0.75 -8.94 -11.23
C SER A 17 0.59 -9.46 -9.79
N ARG A 18 0.77 -10.77 -9.59
CA ARG A 18 0.65 -11.35 -8.24
C ARG A 18 1.78 -10.93 -7.30
N LEU A 19 2.90 -10.50 -7.85
CA LEU A 19 4.00 -9.93 -7.12
C LEU A 19 3.98 -8.42 -7.34
N GLY A 20 3.98 -7.66 -6.25
CA GLY A 20 4.23 -6.23 -6.19
C GLY A 20 5.62 -5.95 -5.65
N ILE A 21 6.05 -4.71 -5.78
CA ILE A 21 7.27 -4.22 -5.18
C ILE A 21 6.93 -3.09 -4.21
N GLY A 22 7.39 -3.21 -2.98
CA GLY A 22 7.26 -2.20 -1.93
C GLY A 22 8.61 -1.60 -1.61
N ASP A 23 8.65 -0.89 -0.54
CA ASP A 23 9.75 -0.14 0.03
C ASP A 23 11.17 -0.51 -0.45
N LEU A 24 11.72 0.33 -1.33
CA LEU A 24 13.12 0.27 -1.77
C LEU A 24 13.95 1.42 -1.18
N ALA A 25 13.38 2.14 -0.21
CA ALA A 25 14.04 3.27 0.43
C ALA A 25 15.10 2.76 1.42
N ASP A 26 16.33 2.80 0.98
CA ASP A 26 17.52 2.55 1.79
C ASP A 26 18.56 3.61 1.46
N ARG A 27 18.82 4.53 2.38
CA ARG A 27 19.81 5.60 2.20
C ARG A 27 21.25 5.12 2.18
N ALA A 28 21.51 3.87 2.61
CA ALA A 28 22.82 3.23 2.44
C ALA A 28 23.05 2.76 1.01
N VAL A 29 21.99 2.64 0.21
CA VAL A 29 22.09 2.28 -1.21
C VAL A 29 21.97 3.55 -2.07
N PRO A 30 22.85 3.73 -3.08
CA PRO A 30 22.77 4.89 -3.97
C PRO A 30 21.38 5.01 -4.62
N PHE A 31 20.85 6.23 -4.69
CA PHE A 31 19.52 6.53 -5.28
C PHE A 31 19.36 5.91 -6.68
N GLU A 32 20.34 6.05 -7.51
CA GLU A 32 20.34 5.51 -8.88
C GLU A 32 20.21 3.99 -8.90
N GLN A 33 20.78 3.31 -7.93
CA GLN A 33 20.66 1.85 -7.82
C GLN A 33 19.24 1.44 -7.40
N CYS A 34 18.62 2.15 -6.46
CA CYS A 34 17.23 1.92 -6.06
C CYS A 34 16.29 2.16 -7.26
N VAL A 35 16.44 3.27 -7.96
CA VAL A 35 15.68 3.61 -9.17
C VAL A 35 15.86 2.53 -10.26
N ALA A 36 17.09 2.10 -10.53
CA ALA A 36 17.36 1.06 -11.52
C ALA A 36 16.76 -0.30 -11.12
N THR A 37 16.74 -0.61 -9.83
CA THR A 37 16.14 -1.85 -9.31
C THR A 37 14.64 -1.88 -9.55
N LEU A 38 13.93 -0.80 -9.20
CA LEU A 38 12.51 -0.67 -9.48
C LEU A 38 12.24 -0.69 -11.00
N GLY A 39 13.03 0.04 -11.77
CA GLY A 39 12.91 0.08 -13.23
C GLY A 39 13.01 -1.31 -13.86
N ARG A 40 13.96 -2.15 -13.42
CA ARG A 40 14.07 -3.55 -13.86
C ARG A 40 12.82 -4.37 -13.53
N ALA A 41 12.24 -4.20 -12.34
CA ALA A 41 11.01 -4.91 -11.96
C ALA A 41 9.83 -4.51 -12.85
N LEU A 42 9.68 -3.22 -13.12
CA LEU A 42 8.63 -2.68 -14.02
C LEU A 42 8.78 -3.21 -15.46
N VAL A 43 9.99 -3.21 -15.99
CA VAL A 43 10.28 -3.76 -17.33
C VAL A 43 10.03 -5.27 -17.37
N ALA A 44 10.33 -5.99 -16.29
CA ALA A 44 10.06 -7.42 -16.18
C ALA A 44 8.55 -7.75 -16.06
N GLY A 45 7.69 -6.73 -15.87
CA GLY A 45 6.22 -6.86 -15.89
C GLY A 45 5.56 -6.84 -14.50
N CYS A 46 6.31 -6.52 -13.43
CA CYS A 46 5.72 -6.14 -12.15
C CYS A 46 4.94 -4.83 -12.35
N ASN A 47 3.68 -4.77 -11.93
CA ASN A 47 2.84 -3.61 -12.17
C ASN A 47 2.04 -3.16 -10.93
N VAL A 48 2.46 -3.59 -9.75
CA VAL A 48 1.99 -3.06 -8.47
C VAL A 48 3.20 -2.51 -7.72
N VAL A 49 3.14 -1.24 -7.38
CA VAL A 49 4.20 -0.54 -6.64
C VAL A 49 3.59 0.11 -5.41
N ASP A 50 4.22 -0.09 -4.27
CA ASP A 50 3.79 0.43 -2.98
C ASP A 50 4.88 1.32 -2.36
N THR A 51 4.49 2.50 -1.87
CA THR A 51 5.36 3.42 -1.16
C THR A 51 4.62 4.12 -0.03
N ALA A 52 5.29 4.95 0.74
CA ALA A 52 4.72 5.78 1.79
C ALA A 52 5.59 7.01 2.08
N PRO A 53 5.00 8.11 2.60
CA PRO A 53 5.75 9.29 3.01
C PRO A 53 6.82 9.02 4.07
N ASN A 54 6.54 8.13 5.03
CA ASN A 54 7.45 7.79 6.13
C ASN A 54 8.57 6.81 5.71
N TYR A 55 8.59 6.33 4.47
CA TYR A 55 9.70 5.51 3.99
C TYR A 55 10.89 6.40 3.70
N GLU A 56 11.80 6.49 4.69
CA GLU A 56 12.99 7.33 4.68
C GLU A 56 12.67 8.81 4.31
N ASP A 57 11.65 9.40 4.98
CA ASP A 57 11.22 10.80 4.78
C ASP A 57 10.97 11.14 3.30
N GLY A 58 10.13 10.34 2.65
CA GLY A 58 9.75 10.53 1.25
C GLY A 58 10.84 10.14 0.25
N TYR A 59 11.94 9.54 0.70
CA TYR A 59 12.97 9.01 -0.21
C TYR A 59 12.40 7.90 -1.08
N GLY A 60 11.53 7.04 -0.52
CA GLY A 60 10.81 6.00 -1.25
C GLY A 60 9.95 6.57 -2.37
N GLU A 61 9.18 7.62 -2.11
CA GLU A 61 8.35 8.28 -3.11
C GLU A 61 9.19 8.87 -4.25
N ARG A 62 10.32 9.51 -3.94
CA ARG A 62 11.24 10.04 -4.98
C ARG A 62 11.82 8.94 -5.86
N ILE A 63 12.20 7.79 -5.29
CA ILE A 63 12.67 6.62 -6.05
C ILE A 63 11.57 6.15 -7.00
N VAL A 64 10.35 6.00 -6.49
CA VAL A 64 9.20 5.52 -7.28
C VAL A 64 8.87 6.49 -8.41
N GLY A 65 8.77 7.78 -8.12
CA GLY A 65 8.50 8.81 -9.14
C GLY A 65 9.51 8.79 -10.28
N GLU A 66 10.80 8.76 -9.94
CA GLU A 66 11.87 8.74 -10.92
C GLU A 66 11.91 7.44 -11.75
N ALA A 67 11.69 6.29 -11.10
CA ALA A 67 11.64 5.01 -11.81
C ALA A 67 10.45 4.93 -12.79
N LEU A 68 9.29 5.42 -12.39
CA LEU A 68 8.11 5.47 -13.25
C LEU A 68 8.32 6.42 -14.42
N ARG A 69 8.91 7.58 -14.19
CA ARG A 69 9.27 8.56 -15.24
C ARG A 69 10.23 7.97 -16.27
N ARG A 70 11.33 7.34 -15.83
CA ARG A 70 12.34 6.75 -16.72
C ARG A 70 11.82 5.53 -17.48
N SER A 71 11.01 4.71 -16.85
CA SER A 71 10.47 3.50 -17.49
C SER A 71 9.31 3.77 -18.43
N GLY A 72 8.65 4.93 -18.36
CA GLY A 72 7.42 5.23 -19.09
C GLY A 72 6.26 4.30 -18.73
N ARG A 73 6.27 3.69 -17.52
CA ARG A 73 5.31 2.65 -17.13
C ARG A 73 4.19 3.13 -16.20
N ARG A 74 4.05 4.45 -15.97
CA ARG A 74 3.03 4.98 -15.04
C ARG A 74 1.63 4.44 -15.34
N ASP A 75 1.18 4.47 -16.58
CA ASP A 75 -0.17 4.06 -16.96
C ASP A 75 -0.41 2.55 -16.87
N ALA A 76 0.66 1.76 -16.90
CA ALA A 76 0.61 0.31 -16.74
C ALA A 76 0.83 -0.16 -15.29
N THR A 77 0.98 0.76 -14.34
CA THR A 77 1.33 0.50 -12.95
C THR A 77 0.21 0.93 -12.01
N PHE A 78 -0.20 0.05 -11.12
CA PHE A 78 -1.03 0.40 -9.96
C PHE A 78 -0.12 0.92 -8.85
N LEU A 79 -0.13 2.22 -8.67
CA LEU A 79 0.69 2.90 -7.68
C LEU A 79 -0.10 3.13 -6.40
N ILE A 80 0.44 2.64 -5.30
CA ILE A 80 -0.11 2.76 -3.96
C ILE A 80 0.76 3.73 -3.17
N ASP A 81 0.13 4.69 -2.53
CA ASP A 81 0.75 5.55 -1.55
C ASP A 81 -0.10 5.66 -0.28
N LYS A 82 0.39 6.31 0.77
CA LYS A 82 -0.22 6.27 2.10
C LYS A 82 -0.56 7.67 2.63
N VAL A 83 -1.57 7.69 3.48
CA VAL A 83 -1.83 8.78 4.43
C VAL A 83 -1.34 8.31 5.79
N ASP A 84 -0.22 8.87 6.26
CA ASP A 84 0.49 8.38 7.45
C ASP A 84 -0.09 8.91 8.76
N ASP A 85 -0.49 10.18 8.81
CA ASP A 85 -1.13 10.74 9.99
C ASP A 85 -2.64 10.62 9.89
N LEU A 86 -3.20 9.67 10.63
CA LEU A 86 -4.63 9.38 10.63
C LEU A 86 -5.50 10.48 11.26
N ARG A 87 -4.88 11.48 11.91
CA ARG A 87 -5.58 12.55 12.64
C ARG A 87 -5.41 13.92 11.99
N ALA A 88 -4.39 14.08 11.17
CA ALA A 88 -4.17 15.32 10.42
C ALA A 88 -5.06 15.38 9.17
N PRO A 89 -5.29 16.59 8.62
CA PRO A 89 -6.00 16.75 7.35
C PRO A 89 -5.36 15.94 6.22
N VAL A 90 -6.18 15.30 5.39
CA VAL A 90 -5.73 14.39 4.31
C VAL A 90 -5.11 15.17 3.15
N ALA A 91 -5.73 16.28 2.74
CA ALA A 91 -5.31 17.01 1.53
C ALA A 91 -3.85 17.46 1.54
N PRO A 92 -3.28 18.03 2.62
CA PRO A 92 -1.86 18.38 2.66
C PRO A 92 -0.92 17.18 2.51
N GLN A 93 -1.30 16.03 3.06
CA GLN A 93 -0.51 14.79 2.98
C GLN A 93 -0.50 14.28 1.53
N VAL A 94 -1.67 14.19 0.90
CA VAL A 94 -1.83 13.80 -0.51
C VAL A 94 -1.02 14.71 -1.43
N LEU A 95 -1.14 16.03 -1.27
CA LEU A 95 -0.40 16.99 -2.09
C LEU A 95 1.11 16.86 -1.89
N GLY A 96 1.58 16.67 -0.66
CA GLY A 96 2.99 16.46 -0.36
C GLY A 96 3.54 15.20 -1.02
N SER A 97 2.80 14.10 -0.97
CA SER A 97 3.14 12.84 -1.64
C SER A 97 3.23 13.01 -3.16
N LEU A 98 2.23 13.60 -3.77
CA LEU A 98 2.21 13.84 -5.23
C LEU A 98 3.38 14.73 -5.68
N GLN A 99 3.74 15.72 -4.86
CA GLN A 99 4.92 16.57 -5.12
C GLN A 99 6.21 15.76 -5.09
N ARG A 100 6.42 14.90 -4.09
CA ARG A 100 7.63 14.06 -3.97
C ARG A 100 7.70 12.99 -5.06
N LEU A 101 6.57 12.43 -5.45
CA LEU A 101 6.44 11.51 -6.59
C LEU A 101 6.66 12.20 -7.94
N GLY A 102 6.42 13.51 -8.04
CA GLY A 102 6.40 14.24 -9.31
C GLY A 102 5.26 13.78 -10.23
N LEU A 103 4.12 13.38 -9.66
CA LEU A 103 2.97 12.85 -10.37
C LEU A 103 1.69 13.64 -10.04
N PRO A 104 0.73 13.75 -10.97
CA PRO A 104 -0.54 14.41 -10.71
C PRO A 104 -1.52 13.55 -9.91
N CYS A 105 -1.36 12.23 -9.95
CA CYS A 105 -2.23 11.29 -9.23
C CYS A 105 -1.56 9.94 -8.99
N VAL A 106 -2.07 9.23 -8.00
CA VAL A 106 -1.80 7.80 -7.76
C VAL A 106 -3.04 6.95 -8.02
N ASP A 107 -2.90 5.63 -8.02
CA ASP A 107 -4.08 4.76 -8.15
C ASP A 107 -4.78 4.59 -6.80
N LEU A 108 -4.05 4.40 -5.72
CA LEU A 108 -4.59 4.20 -4.39
C LEU A 108 -3.87 5.08 -3.37
N PHE A 109 -4.60 5.87 -2.60
CA PHE A 109 -4.16 6.28 -1.28
C PHE A 109 -4.81 5.40 -0.22
N ALA A 110 -4.00 4.84 0.69
CA ALA A 110 -4.45 4.03 1.80
C ALA A 110 -4.07 4.67 3.14
N PHE A 111 -4.98 4.70 4.11
CA PHE A 111 -4.62 5.04 5.49
C PHE A 111 -3.61 4.05 6.02
N HIS A 112 -2.48 4.54 6.51
CA HIS A 112 -1.34 3.72 6.89
C HIS A 112 -1.50 3.16 8.31
N ALA A 113 -1.36 1.83 8.43
CA ALA A 113 -1.30 1.14 9.73
C ALA A 113 -2.46 1.46 10.69
N CYS A 114 -3.67 1.73 10.17
CA CYS A 114 -4.85 1.90 11.00
C CYS A 114 -5.19 0.56 11.67
N SER A 115 -4.73 0.38 12.90
CA SER A 115 -4.78 -0.92 13.60
C SER A 115 -5.50 -0.84 14.95
N THR A 116 -6.26 0.23 15.20
CA THR A 116 -7.14 0.32 16.37
C THR A 116 -8.58 0.63 15.98
N PRO A 117 -9.58 0.08 16.72
CA PRO A 117 -10.98 0.41 16.49
C PRO A 117 -11.29 1.91 16.66
N ALA A 118 -10.55 2.59 17.53
CA ALA A 118 -10.73 4.02 17.76
C ALA A 118 -10.31 4.86 16.54
N ASP A 119 -9.16 4.54 15.94
CA ASP A 119 -8.70 5.22 14.73
C ASP A 119 -9.65 4.94 13.57
N LEU A 120 -10.08 3.69 13.36
CA LEU A 120 -11.04 3.36 12.32
C LEU A 120 -12.36 4.14 12.52
N LYS A 121 -12.87 4.20 13.76
CA LYS A 121 -14.09 4.98 14.07
C LYS A 121 -13.94 6.44 13.70
N ALA A 122 -12.80 7.05 14.02
CA ALA A 122 -12.51 8.45 13.65
C ALA A 122 -12.45 8.64 12.13
N LEU A 123 -11.79 7.73 11.42
CA LEU A 123 -11.71 7.78 9.95
C LEU A 123 -13.08 7.63 9.28
N LEU A 124 -13.99 6.83 9.86
CA LEU A 124 -15.34 6.57 9.33
C LEU A 124 -16.38 7.61 9.77
N ALA A 125 -16.06 8.49 10.72
CA ALA A 125 -16.99 9.53 11.17
C ALA A 125 -17.34 10.51 10.03
N PRO A 126 -18.52 11.15 10.06
CA PRO A 126 -18.85 12.19 9.10
C PRO A 126 -17.79 13.31 9.09
N GLY A 127 -17.30 13.67 7.91
CA GLY A 127 -16.16 14.59 7.74
C GLY A 127 -14.80 14.02 8.15
N GLY A 128 -14.75 12.75 8.52
CA GLY A 128 -13.52 12.04 8.88
C GLY A 128 -12.61 11.75 7.70
N GLY A 129 -11.56 10.98 7.97
CA GLY A 129 -10.51 10.75 6.98
C GLY A 129 -11.03 10.15 5.66
N PHE A 130 -11.97 9.21 5.69
CA PHE A 130 -12.51 8.62 4.46
C PHE A 130 -13.32 9.62 3.63
N ASP A 131 -14.07 10.53 4.23
CA ASP A 131 -14.77 11.57 3.48
C ASP A 131 -13.77 12.54 2.85
N GLN A 132 -12.71 12.91 3.58
CA GLN A 132 -11.63 13.73 3.06
C GLN A 132 -10.89 13.03 1.91
N LEU A 133 -10.55 11.75 2.06
CA LEU A 133 -9.86 11.00 1.02
C LEU A 133 -10.73 10.80 -0.23
N ARG A 134 -12.04 10.62 -0.08
CA ARG A 134 -12.99 10.61 -1.21
C ARG A 134 -13.04 11.96 -1.94
N ALA A 135 -12.87 13.07 -1.23
CA ALA A 135 -12.75 14.38 -1.86
C ALA A 135 -11.48 14.46 -2.73
N GLU A 136 -10.37 13.84 -2.31
CA GLU A 136 -9.16 13.75 -3.12
C GLU A 136 -9.36 12.86 -4.36
N VAL A 137 -10.13 11.78 -4.23
CA VAL A 137 -10.54 10.95 -5.37
C VAL A 137 -11.41 11.75 -6.35
N ALA A 138 -12.40 12.47 -5.84
CA ALA A 138 -13.24 13.33 -6.67
C ALA A 138 -12.46 14.45 -7.38
N ALA A 139 -11.39 14.94 -6.76
CA ALA A 139 -10.47 15.93 -7.34
C ALA A 139 -9.46 15.31 -8.34
N GLY A 140 -9.48 14.00 -8.57
CA GLY A 140 -8.60 13.29 -9.51
C GLY A 140 -7.18 13.08 -9.02
N ARG A 141 -6.88 13.29 -7.73
CA ARG A 141 -5.57 13.08 -7.14
C ARG A 141 -5.31 11.62 -6.73
N ALA A 142 -6.38 10.84 -6.56
CA ALA A 142 -6.34 9.38 -6.45
C ALA A 142 -7.47 8.78 -7.29
N ARG A 143 -7.39 7.49 -7.59
CA ARG A 143 -8.48 6.74 -8.25
C ARG A 143 -9.32 5.98 -7.23
N PHE A 144 -8.67 5.48 -6.19
CA PHE A 144 -9.25 4.61 -5.17
C PHE A 144 -8.80 5.02 -3.77
N CYS A 145 -9.59 4.63 -2.77
CA CYS A 145 -9.23 4.78 -1.36
C CYS A 145 -9.16 3.42 -0.66
N GLY A 146 -8.34 3.33 0.37
CA GLY A 146 -8.14 2.09 1.10
C GLY A 146 -7.56 2.25 2.49
N LEU A 147 -7.18 1.12 3.05
CA LEU A 147 -6.67 1.00 4.41
C LEU A 147 -5.59 -0.07 4.47
N SER A 148 -4.50 0.21 5.17
CA SER A 148 -3.58 -0.83 5.64
C SER A 148 -3.73 -1.04 7.14
N SER A 149 -3.69 -2.29 7.58
CA SER A 149 -3.86 -2.62 9.00
C SER A 149 -3.07 -3.86 9.39
N HIS A 150 -2.66 -3.89 10.67
CA HIS A 150 -2.07 -5.05 11.34
C HIS A 150 -3.07 -5.72 12.31
N ASP A 151 -4.37 -5.38 12.19
CA ASP A 151 -5.44 -5.94 13.00
C ASP A 151 -6.56 -6.48 12.09
N PRO A 152 -6.84 -7.81 12.10
CA PRO A 152 -7.88 -8.40 11.26
C PRO A 152 -9.29 -7.94 11.63
N ASP A 153 -9.56 -7.57 12.88
CA ASP A 153 -10.88 -7.10 13.29
C ASP A 153 -11.15 -5.68 12.77
N VAL A 154 -10.13 -4.83 12.76
CA VAL A 154 -10.20 -3.49 12.11
C VAL A 154 -10.48 -3.63 10.62
N LEU A 155 -9.80 -4.55 9.93
CA LEU A 155 -10.03 -4.80 8.50
C LEU A 155 -11.45 -5.31 8.24
N ARG A 156 -11.94 -6.25 9.06
CA ARG A 156 -13.31 -6.74 8.94
C ARG A 156 -14.33 -5.61 9.13
N ALA A 157 -14.13 -4.77 10.14
CA ALA A 157 -15.00 -3.61 10.37
C ALA A 157 -14.97 -2.62 9.19
N ALA A 158 -13.79 -2.31 8.65
CA ALA A 158 -13.65 -1.43 7.48
C ALA A 158 -14.32 -2.02 6.23
N LEU A 159 -14.18 -3.34 6.02
CA LEU A 159 -14.86 -4.06 4.95
C LEU A 159 -16.39 -4.03 5.12
N HIS A 160 -16.90 -4.22 6.35
CA HIS A 160 -18.34 -4.13 6.62
C HIS A 160 -18.88 -2.71 6.39
N ALA A 161 -18.13 -1.69 6.72
CA ALA A 161 -18.48 -0.30 6.48
C ALA A 161 -18.49 0.07 4.97
N GLY A 162 -17.91 -0.75 4.09
CA GLY A 162 -17.85 -0.47 2.66
C GLY A 162 -16.96 0.73 2.31
N ALA A 163 -16.01 1.08 3.18
CA ALA A 163 -15.21 2.29 3.06
C ALA A 163 -14.05 2.18 2.06
N CYS A 164 -13.59 0.95 1.78
CA CYS A 164 -12.38 0.69 1.04
C CYS A 164 -12.62 0.07 -0.33
N ASP A 165 -11.85 0.48 -1.33
CA ASP A 165 -11.72 -0.21 -2.62
C ASP A 165 -10.63 -1.27 -2.58
N VAL A 166 -9.59 -1.03 -1.78
CA VAL A 166 -8.48 -1.95 -1.53
C VAL A 166 -8.14 -1.97 -0.05
N VAL A 167 -7.84 -3.15 0.49
CA VAL A 167 -7.29 -3.32 1.84
C VAL A 167 -5.93 -3.99 1.77
N MET A 168 -5.05 -3.60 2.72
CA MET A 168 -3.68 -4.09 2.79
C MET A 168 -3.40 -4.67 4.17
N PHE A 169 -2.77 -5.85 4.21
CA PHE A 169 -2.50 -6.55 5.47
C PHE A 169 -1.34 -7.56 5.33
N PRO A 170 -0.71 -7.96 6.44
CA PRO A 170 0.34 -8.99 6.39
C PRO A 170 -0.26 -10.35 6.06
N ILE A 171 0.48 -11.17 5.30
CA ILE A 171 0.16 -12.58 5.07
C ILE A 171 1.46 -13.38 5.07
N GLY A 172 1.39 -14.62 5.52
CA GLY A 172 2.53 -15.51 5.53
C GLY A 172 2.60 -16.35 6.81
N PRO A 173 3.63 -17.19 6.96
CA PRO A 173 3.70 -18.19 8.03
C PRO A 173 3.72 -17.62 9.46
N PHE A 174 3.99 -16.32 9.61
CA PHE A 174 4.02 -15.63 10.91
C PHE A 174 2.89 -14.61 11.08
N ALA A 175 1.95 -14.55 10.13
CA ALA A 175 0.80 -13.67 10.20
C ALA A 175 -0.36 -14.32 10.98
N ASP A 176 -1.29 -13.49 11.47
CA ASP A 176 -2.51 -13.98 12.10
C ASP A 176 -3.34 -14.78 11.07
N PRO A 177 -3.71 -16.03 11.35
CA PRO A 177 -4.47 -16.87 10.41
C PRO A 177 -5.83 -16.30 10.05
N ARG A 178 -6.39 -15.39 10.85
CA ARG A 178 -7.66 -14.71 10.57
C ARG A 178 -7.61 -13.84 9.31
N TYR A 179 -6.44 -13.41 8.86
CA TYR A 179 -6.34 -12.74 7.55
C TYR A 179 -6.79 -13.64 6.41
N GLU A 180 -6.40 -14.91 6.46
CA GLU A 180 -6.77 -15.89 5.43
C GLU A 180 -8.18 -16.46 5.67
N ALA A 181 -8.53 -16.73 6.93
CA ALA A 181 -9.80 -17.37 7.28
C ALA A 181 -10.99 -16.40 7.18
N ASP A 182 -10.81 -15.12 7.54
CA ASP A 182 -11.92 -14.17 7.68
C ASP A 182 -11.81 -13.00 6.70
N VAL A 183 -10.64 -12.33 6.64
CA VAL A 183 -10.49 -11.08 5.89
C VAL A 183 -10.52 -11.33 4.37
N LEU A 184 -9.76 -12.30 3.87
CA LEU A 184 -9.71 -12.59 2.43
C LEU A 184 -11.06 -13.02 1.85
N PRO A 185 -11.83 -13.95 2.47
CA PRO A 185 -13.15 -14.31 1.98
C PRO A 185 -14.13 -13.14 1.99
N LEU A 186 -14.11 -12.32 3.06
CA LEU A 186 -14.97 -11.14 3.16
C LEU A 186 -14.63 -10.08 2.10
N ALA A 187 -13.34 -9.77 1.90
CA ALA A 187 -12.91 -8.84 0.86
C ALA A 187 -13.35 -9.33 -0.52
N ARG A 188 -13.17 -10.61 -0.82
CA ARG A 188 -13.61 -11.23 -2.08
C ARG A 188 -15.12 -11.12 -2.27
N ALA A 189 -15.92 -11.45 -1.26
CA ALA A 189 -17.38 -11.37 -1.33
C ALA A 189 -17.86 -9.94 -1.60
N ARG A 190 -17.09 -8.92 -1.18
CA ARG A 190 -17.40 -7.50 -1.38
C ARG A 190 -16.75 -6.88 -2.62
N GLY A 191 -16.00 -7.66 -3.39
CA GLY A 191 -15.27 -7.16 -4.55
C GLY A 191 -14.13 -6.20 -4.20
N VAL A 192 -13.68 -6.17 -2.93
CA VAL A 192 -12.58 -5.31 -2.48
C VAL A 192 -11.24 -5.94 -2.86
N GLY A 193 -10.34 -5.13 -3.43
CA GLY A 193 -8.99 -5.56 -3.77
C GLY A 193 -8.16 -5.85 -2.51
N THR A 194 -7.24 -6.81 -2.61
CA THR A 194 -6.34 -7.15 -1.50
C THR A 194 -4.89 -7.08 -1.94
N VAL A 195 -4.07 -6.37 -1.18
CA VAL A 195 -2.62 -6.33 -1.33
C VAL A 195 -2.00 -6.84 -0.05
N CYS A 196 -1.17 -7.87 -0.17
CA CYS A 196 -0.55 -8.51 0.98
C CYS A 196 0.94 -8.14 1.06
N PHE A 197 1.42 -7.87 2.27
CA PHE A 197 2.81 -7.50 2.53
C PHE A 197 3.43 -8.44 3.58
N LYS A 198 4.75 -8.32 3.76
CA LYS A 198 5.55 -9.12 4.72
C LYS A 198 5.41 -10.65 4.53
N THR A 199 5.17 -11.12 3.30
CA THR A 199 4.96 -12.54 2.98
C THR A 199 6.14 -13.44 3.34
N PHE A 200 7.34 -12.89 3.37
CA PHE A 200 8.56 -13.57 3.82
C PHE A 200 8.91 -13.26 5.29
N GLY A 201 7.91 -12.88 6.09
CA GLY A 201 8.10 -12.60 7.51
C GLY A 201 9.00 -11.39 7.77
N ALA A 202 9.00 -10.39 6.86
CA ALA A 202 9.83 -9.19 6.92
C ALA A 202 11.33 -9.54 7.05
N GLY A 203 11.80 -10.46 6.23
CA GLY A 203 13.18 -10.92 6.19
C GLY A 203 13.48 -12.20 6.99
N LYS A 204 12.60 -12.63 7.90
CA LYS A 204 12.83 -13.81 8.73
C LYS A 204 13.04 -15.12 7.97
N LEU A 205 12.53 -15.21 6.75
CA LEU A 205 12.71 -16.39 5.89
C LEU A 205 13.90 -16.29 4.93
N LEU A 206 14.59 -15.14 4.89
CA LEU A 206 15.62 -14.86 3.90
C LEU A 206 17.05 -15.01 4.44
N GLY A 207 17.23 -15.32 5.73
CA GLY A 207 18.53 -15.46 6.33
C GLY A 207 18.55 -15.28 7.83
N ASP A 208 19.73 -15.05 8.37
CA ASP A 208 19.93 -14.82 9.79
C ASP A 208 19.14 -13.58 10.26
N THR A 209 18.32 -13.80 11.27
CA THR A 209 17.54 -12.76 11.91
C THR A 209 18.08 -12.41 13.29
N GLU A 210 19.36 -12.74 13.56
CA GLU A 210 20.05 -12.40 14.78
C GLU A 210 19.96 -10.88 15.01
N GLY A 211 19.56 -10.48 16.22
CA GLY A 211 19.27 -9.09 16.53
C GLY A 211 17.84 -8.61 16.23
N TYR A 212 17.02 -9.40 15.58
CA TYR A 212 15.63 -9.06 15.29
C TYR A 212 14.73 -9.42 16.47
N GLN A 213 14.58 -8.50 17.41
CA GLN A 213 13.93 -8.78 18.71
C GLN A 213 12.42 -8.52 18.75
N ARG A 214 11.79 -7.99 17.70
CA ARG A 214 10.34 -7.70 17.72
C ARG A 214 9.54 -8.81 17.08
N PRO A 215 8.52 -9.37 17.74
CA PRO A 215 7.52 -10.21 17.11
C PRO A 215 6.89 -9.48 15.91
N LEU A 216 6.58 -10.21 14.83
CA LEU A 216 5.99 -9.61 13.62
C LEU A 216 4.68 -8.88 13.89
N GLN A 217 3.90 -9.36 14.85
CA GLN A 217 2.64 -8.75 15.28
C GLN A 217 2.81 -7.38 15.98
N GLN A 218 4.00 -7.08 16.46
CA GLN A 218 4.30 -5.84 17.19
C GLN A 218 5.00 -4.78 16.34
N ARG A 219 5.12 -4.99 15.05
CA ARG A 219 5.69 -4.00 14.15
C ARG A 219 4.62 -3.03 13.69
N PRO A 220 4.89 -1.73 13.72
CA PRO A 220 4.02 -0.76 13.09
C PRO A 220 3.93 -1.00 11.60
#